data_6bab01e5800710d9a12ceb1d61078189
#
_entry.id   6bab01e5800710d9a12ceb1d61078189
#
_cell.length_a   1.000
_cell.length_b   1.000
_cell.length_c   1.000
_cell.angle_alpha   90.00
_cell.angle_beta   90.00
_cell.angle_gamma   90.00
#
_symmetry.space_group_name_H-M   'P 1'
#
loop_
_entity.id
_entity.type
_entity.pdbx_description
1 polymer ?
#
loop_
_entity_poly.entity_id
_entity_poly.type
_entity_poly.pdbx_seq_one_letter_code
_entity_poly.pdbx_strand_id
1 'polypeptide(L)'
;MNAAKLNIVVVEDEPIIGDHVMLTLRSLGFRPWGPAMTLNEAKGYINRGPVDLVLIDINLDGKHDGINLGFFLKKYHNIPHVFLTANTDEQTVQEAKQTLPMGFVVKPFRREELYTSIEIALSNWKVLQSDKINSMGSIHAEAAKPRFFYVPIDGNKVKVFADEIVLISSAHVYVEISMMDGQKYLVRSSMSQFLKNLPTSRFVRIHRSHCVNMSYAERFDGRNLWVKGHPLPVSKSYKDDLVRKFPSLGSLSS
;
A
#
# COMPACT_ATOMS: atom_id res chain seq x y z
N MET A 1 7.64 5.78 -31.54
CA MET A 1 6.74 5.35 -30.44
C MET A 1 7.21 6.11 -29.19
N ASN A 2 6.41 7.06 -28.68
CA ASN A 2 6.74 7.74 -27.43
C ASN A 2 6.57 6.70 -26.30
N ALA A 3 7.70 6.17 -25.79
CA ALA A 3 7.67 5.40 -24.56
C ALA A 3 7.09 6.32 -23.46
N ALA A 4 6.03 5.89 -22.81
CA ALA A 4 5.44 6.64 -21.71
C ALA A 4 6.53 6.89 -20.67
N LYS A 5 6.76 8.16 -20.33
CA LYS A 5 7.78 8.52 -19.32
C LYS A 5 7.37 7.93 -17.97
N LEU A 6 8.25 7.14 -17.37
CA LEU A 6 8.02 6.52 -16.06
C LEU A 6 7.95 7.57 -14.95
N ASN A 7 6.96 7.42 -14.08
CA ASN A 7 6.75 8.30 -12.93
C ASN A 7 7.55 7.77 -11.72
N ILE A 8 8.51 8.56 -11.25
CA ILE A 8 9.40 8.18 -10.14
C ILE A 8 9.17 9.16 -8.99
N VAL A 9 8.75 8.65 -7.84
CA VAL A 9 8.67 9.45 -6.61
C VAL A 9 10.05 9.50 -5.98
N VAL A 10 10.50 10.70 -5.63
CA VAL A 10 11.75 10.94 -4.89
C VAL A 10 11.40 11.32 -3.45
N VAL A 11 12.05 10.64 -2.50
CA VAL A 11 11.87 10.87 -1.05
C VAL A 11 13.24 11.14 -0.45
N GLU A 12 13.46 12.39 -0.06
CA GLU A 12 14.75 12.90 0.37
C GLU A 12 14.51 14.16 1.20
N ASP A 13 15.01 14.22 2.43
CA ASP A 13 14.82 15.34 3.35
C ASP A 13 15.86 16.46 3.18
N GLU A 14 17.01 16.17 2.56
CA GLU A 14 17.99 17.18 2.22
C GLU A 14 17.61 17.86 0.88
N PRO A 15 17.19 19.16 0.88
CA PRO A 15 16.67 19.83 -0.31
C PRO A 15 17.65 19.83 -1.49
N ILE A 16 18.95 20.05 -1.21
CA ILE A 16 19.99 20.13 -2.25
C ILE A 16 20.16 18.77 -2.93
N ILE A 17 20.13 17.68 -2.16
CA ILE A 17 20.26 16.31 -2.69
C ILE A 17 18.99 15.96 -3.45
N GLY A 18 17.80 16.23 -2.88
CA GLY A 18 16.53 16.01 -3.52
C GLY A 18 16.41 16.71 -4.87
N ASP A 19 16.77 17.99 -4.94
CA ASP A 19 16.78 18.75 -6.20
C ASP A 19 17.77 18.17 -7.21
N HIS A 20 18.95 17.74 -6.77
CA HIS A 20 19.93 17.10 -7.65
C HIS A 20 19.38 15.78 -8.24
N VAL A 21 18.75 14.92 -7.43
CA VAL A 21 18.08 13.70 -7.88
C VAL A 21 16.99 14.02 -8.89
N MET A 22 16.14 15.01 -8.60
CA MET A 22 15.04 15.42 -9.48
C MET A 22 15.55 15.91 -10.84
N LEU A 23 16.60 16.75 -10.86
CA LEU A 23 17.22 17.25 -12.10
C LEU A 23 17.86 16.11 -12.90
N THR A 24 18.57 15.20 -12.23
CA THR A 24 19.18 14.03 -12.85
C THR A 24 18.13 13.16 -13.52
N LEU A 25 17.04 12.84 -12.83
CA LEU A 25 15.93 12.03 -13.38
C LEU A 25 15.27 12.69 -14.60
N ARG A 26 15.04 14.01 -14.56
CA ARG A 26 14.51 14.76 -15.72
C ARG A 26 15.45 14.66 -16.92
N SER A 27 16.78 14.82 -16.69
CA SER A 27 17.79 14.72 -17.75
C SER A 27 17.88 13.33 -18.37
N LEU A 28 17.50 12.27 -17.62
CA LEU A 28 17.41 10.88 -18.05
C LEU A 28 16.09 10.56 -18.75
N GLY A 29 15.15 11.51 -18.83
CA GLY A 29 13.87 11.36 -19.51
C GLY A 29 12.75 10.80 -18.63
N PHE A 30 12.96 10.58 -17.34
CA PHE A 30 11.93 10.20 -16.39
C PHE A 30 11.02 11.38 -16.03
N ARG A 31 9.90 11.08 -15.37
CA ARG A 31 8.97 12.06 -14.80
C ARG A 31 9.04 11.99 -13.27
N PRO A 32 9.95 12.75 -12.62
CA PRO A 32 10.06 12.72 -11.17
C PRO A 32 8.95 13.54 -10.50
N TRP A 33 8.48 13.03 -9.35
CA TRP A 33 7.55 13.68 -8.42
C TRP A 33 8.23 13.83 -7.06
N GLY A 34 8.06 14.96 -6.42
CA GLY A 34 8.73 15.29 -5.16
C GLY A 34 9.70 16.46 -5.32
N PRO A 35 10.79 16.59 -4.54
CA PRO A 35 11.13 15.65 -3.47
C PRO A 35 10.11 15.70 -2.32
N ALA A 36 9.78 14.54 -1.74
CA ALA A 36 9.06 14.46 -0.50
C ALA A 36 10.07 14.47 0.64
N MET A 37 9.92 15.38 1.57
CA MET A 37 10.84 15.56 2.71
C MET A 37 10.43 14.72 3.91
N THR A 38 9.18 14.22 3.91
CA THR A 38 8.61 13.44 5.01
C THR A 38 7.90 12.20 4.50
N LEU A 39 7.73 11.21 5.39
CA LEU A 39 6.94 10.02 5.14
C LEU A 39 5.50 10.34 4.68
N ASN A 40 4.88 11.37 5.27
CA ASN A 40 3.51 11.76 4.94
C ASN A 40 3.41 12.40 3.56
N GLU A 41 4.35 13.24 3.18
CA GLU A 41 4.43 13.80 1.82
C GLU A 41 4.65 12.71 0.79
N ALA A 42 5.56 11.76 1.06
CA ALA A 42 5.81 10.61 0.18
C ALA A 42 4.52 9.81 -0.06
N LYS A 43 3.77 9.48 0.99
CA LYS A 43 2.46 8.82 0.89
C LYS A 43 1.47 9.67 0.07
N GLY A 44 1.49 10.99 0.23
CA GLY A 44 0.69 11.90 -0.57
C GLY A 44 0.99 11.79 -2.07
N TYR A 45 2.26 11.77 -2.48
CA TYR A 45 2.64 11.59 -3.89
C TYR A 45 2.26 10.19 -4.41
N ILE A 46 2.52 9.13 -3.63
CA ILE A 46 2.21 7.75 -4.00
C ILE A 46 0.70 7.57 -4.24
N ASN A 47 -0.15 8.25 -3.48
CA ASN A 47 -1.60 8.13 -3.59
C ASN A 47 -2.23 8.98 -4.71
N ARG A 48 -1.51 9.98 -5.25
CA ARG A 48 -2.06 10.90 -6.28
C ARG A 48 -2.17 10.30 -7.67
N GLY A 49 -1.41 9.25 -8.00
CA GLY A 49 -1.43 8.72 -9.37
C GLY A 49 -0.55 7.49 -9.57
N PRO A 50 -0.39 7.04 -10.81
CA PRO A 50 0.45 5.89 -11.11
C PRO A 50 1.92 6.21 -10.83
N VAL A 51 2.54 5.41 -9.96
CA VAL A 51 3.96 5.46 -9.63
C VAL A 51 4.62 4.18 -10.08
N ASP A 52 5.69 4.30 -10.87
CA ASP A 52 6.41 3.16 -11.43
C ASP A 52 7.58 2.72 -10.54
N LEU A 53 8.18 3.67 -9.79
CA LEU A 53 9.30 3.42 -8.88
C LEU A 53 9.33 4.48 -7.78
N VAL A 54 9.85 4.13 -6.60
CA VAL A 54 10.16 5.09 -5.53
C VAL A 54 11.65 5.04 -5.22
N LEU A 55 12.32 6.21 -5.25
CA LEU A 55 13.67 6.40 -4.72
C LEU A 55 13.56 6.93 -3.31
N ILE A 56 14.21 6.29 -2.35
CA ILE A 56 14.00 6.56 -0.93
C ILE A 56 15.35 6.75 -0.25
N ASP A 57 15.59 7.89 0.37
CA ASP A 57 16.67 7.97 1.36
C ASP A 57 16.34 7.09 2.57
N ILE A 58 17.32 6.30 3.01
CA ILE A 58 17.17 5.45 4.19
C ILE A 58 16.92 6.30 5.44
N ASN A 59 17.66 7.41 5.61
CA ASN A 59 17.69 8.23 6.80
C ASN A 59 16.85 9.50 6.65
N LEU A 60 15.56 9.37 6.50
CA LEU A 60 14.67 10.52 6.47
C LEU A 60 14.52 11.12 7.88
N ASP A 61 14.66 12.45 7.99
CA ASP A 61 14.42 13.24 9.20
C ASP A 61 15.20 12.74 10.43
N GLY A 62 16.44 12.23 10.19
CA GLY A 62 17.29 11.67 11.24
C GLY A 62 16.75 10.38 11.87
N LYS A 63 15.72 9.78 11.29
CA LYS A 63 15.09 8.51 11.69
C LYS A 63 15.11 7.53 10.52
N HIS A 64 14.93 6.24 10.81
CA HIS A 64 14.84 5.23 9.75
C HIS A 64 13.47 5.24 9.03
N ASP A 65 12.89 6.43 8.82
CA ASP A 65 11.56 6.59 8.20
C ASP A 65 11.55 6.18 6.73
N GLY A 66 12.69 6.20 6.04
CA GLY A 66 12.83 5.61 4.71
C GLY A 66 12.57 4.10 4.68
N ILE A 67 13.04 3.38 5.70
CA ILE A 67 12.78 1.94 5.85
C ILE A 67 11.30 1.69 6.14
N ASN A 68 10.67 2.51 6.99
CA ASN A 68 9.24 2.46 7.27
C ASN A 68 8.41 2.67 5.98
N LEU A 69 8.84 3.57 5.11
CA LEU A 69 8.22 3.74 3.80
C LEU A 69 8.40 2.50 2.92
N GLY A 70 9.57 1.86 2.94
CA GLY A 70 9.82 0.60 2.23
C GLY A 70 8.86 -0.51 2.68
N PHE A 71 8.65 -0.68 3.98
CA PHE A 71 7.65 -1.62 4.52
C PHE A 71 6.23 -1.25 4.08
N PHE A 72 5.89 0.03 4.08
CA PHE A 72 4.60 0.52 3.61
C PHE A 72 4.37 0.18 2.13
N LEU A 73 5.35 0.43 1.26
CA LEU A 73 5.28 0.09 -0.16
C LEU A 73 5.10 -1.42 -0.38
N LYS A 74 5.91 -2.24 0.31
CA LYS A 74 5.83 -3.69 0.24
C LYS A 74 4.45 -4.20 0.66
N LYS A 75 3.92 -3.67 1.74
CA LYS A 75 2.67 -4.16 2.35
C LYS A 75 1.42 -3.70 1.58
N TYR A 76 1.41 -2.47 1.09
CA TYR A 76 0.17 -1.84 0.65
C TYR A 76 0.12 -1.49 -0.85
N HIS A 77 1.26 -1.26 -1.49
CA HIS A 77 1.26 -0.69 -2.84
C HIS A 77 1.84 -1.59 -3.92
N ASN A 78 2.68 -2.56 -3.55
CA ASN A 78 3.38 -3.41 -4.51
C ASN A 78 4.08 -2.58 -5.60
N ILE A 79 4.75 -1.48 -5.19
CA ILE A 79 5.55 -0.59 -6.04
C ILE A 79 7.03 -0.89 -5.76
N PRO A 80 7.88 -1.06 -6.80
CA PRO A 80 9.29 -1.25 -6.60
C PRO A 80 9.93 0.00 -6.00
N HIS A 81 10.92 -0.21 -5.13
CA HIS A 81 11.69 0.88 -4.55
C HIS A 81 13.17 0.58 -4.54
N VAL A 82 13.96 1.64 -4.61
CA VAL A 82 15.42 1.63 -4.51
C VAL A 82 15.82 2.59 -3.39
N PHE A 83 16.72 2.15 -2.52
CA PHE A 83 17.24 3.00 -1.48
C PHE A 83 18.44 3.83 -1.97
N LEU A 84 18.44 5.12 -1.59
CA LEU A 84 19.61 5.98 -1.63
C LEU A 84 20.27 5.93 -0.25
N THR A 85 21.59 5.75 -0.18
CA THR A 85 22.27 5.55 1.11
C THR A 85 23.64 6.24 1.15
N ALA A 86 23.96 6.89 2.25
CA ALA A 86 25.26 7.48 2.53
C ALA A 86 26.18 6.49 3.29
N ASN A 87 26.38 5.28 2.76
CA ASN A 87 27.25 4.27 3.37
C ASN A 87 26.86 3.93 4.82
N THR A 88 25.61 3.52 5.01
CA THR A 88 25.03 3.16 6.30
C THR A 88 25.67 1.91 6.90
N ASP A 89 25.64 1.82 8.21
CA ASP A 89 26.08 0.66 8.96
C ASP A 89 25.35 -0.63 8.52
N GLU A 90 25.98 -1.77 8.82
CA GLU A 90 25.50 -3.08 8.39
C GLU A 90 24.10 -3.39 8.93
N GLN A 91 23.76 -2.92 10.13
CA GLN A 91 22.48 -3.17 10.78
C GLN A 91 21.34 -2.46 10.02
N THR A 92 21.51 -1.21 9.66
CA THR A 92 20.55 -0.42 8.88
C THR A 92 20.31 -1.04 7.49
N VAL A 93 21.39 -1.52 6.84
CA VAL A 93 21.27 -2.21 5.55
C VAL A 93 20.53 -3.54 5.69
N GLN A 94 20.73 -4.31 6.76
CA GLN A 94 20.01 -5.56 7.00
C GLN A 94 18.51 -5.30 7.26
N GLU A 95 18.18 -4.24 7.97
CA GLU A 95 16.79 -3.84 8.18
C GLU A 95 16.12 -3.41 6.86
N ALA A 96 16.79 -2.57 6.08
CA ALA A 96 16.31 -2.13 4.77
C ALA A 96 16.06 -3.30 3.80
N LYS A 97 16.90 -4.35 3.81
CA LYS A 97 16.70 -5.56 3.00
C LYS A 97 15.38 -6.29 3.31
N GLN A 98 14.86 -6.18 4.52
CA GLN A 98 13.58 -6.81 4.88
C GLN A 98 12.39 -6.20 4.14
N THR A 99 12.52 -4.99 3.64
CA THR A 99 11.49 -4.35 2.80
C THR A 99 11.42 -4.95 1.39
N LEU A 100 12.41 -5.77 0.99
CA LEU A 100 12.62 -6.33 -0.34
C LEU A 100 12.82 -5.24 -1.40
N PRO A 101 13.79 -4.33 -1.23
CA PRO A 101 14.09 -3.30 -2.22
C PRO A 101 14.65 -3.93 -3.50
N MET A 102 14.46 -3.24 -4.62
CA MET A 102 15.01 -3.67 -5.91
C MET A 102 16.49 -3.31 -6.08
N GLY A 103 17.03 -2.50 -5.19
CA GLY A 103 18.44 -2.10 -5.21
C GLY A 103 18.79 -1.05 -4.18
N PHE A 104 20.08 -0.74 -4.13
CA PHE A 104 20.67 0.34 -3.32
C PHE A 104 21.58 1.17 -4.21
N VAL A 105 21.57 2.50 -4.03
CA VAL A 105 22.47 3.44 -4.67
C VAL A 105 23.22 4.21 -3.58
N VAL A 106 24.54 4.13 -3.60
CA VAL A 106 25.38 4.80 -2.60
C VAL A 106 25.60 6.26 -2.99
N LYS A 107 25.37 7.18 -2.07
CA LYS A 107 25.67 8.61 -2.22
C LYS A 107 27.17 8.88 -1.90
N PRO A 108 27.87 9.74 -2.66
CA PRO A 108 27.43 10.41 -3.88
C PRO A 108 27.44 9.47 -5.08
N PHE A 109 26.43 9.55 -5.94
CA PHE A 109 26.29 8.72 -7.13
C PHE A 109 26.45 9.54 -8.42
N ARG A 110 26.87 8.86 -9.47
CA ARG A 110 26.91 9.41 -10.83
C ARG A 110 25.55 9.19 -11.51
N ARG A 111 25.28 10.02 -12.53
CA ARG A 111 24.08 9.93 -13.35
C ARG A 111 23.88 8.53 -13.93
N GLU A 112 24.96 7.92 -14.43
CA GLU A 112 24.93 6.59 -15.06
C GLU A 112 24.64 5.48 -14.04
N GLU A 113 25.12 5.62 -12.82
CA GLU A 113 24.86 4.66 -11.71
C GLU A 113 23.39 4.70 -11.30
N LEU A 114 22.82 5.90 -11.16
CA LEU A 114 21.40 6.07 -10.86
C LEU A 114 20.52 5.48 -11.98
N TYR A 115 20.85 5.79 -13.23
CA TYR A 115 20.13 5.25 -14.40
C TYR A 115 20.16 3.71 -14.43
N THR A 116 21.36 3.14 -14.32
CA THR A 116 21.53 1.68 -14.35
C THR A 116 20.77 0.99 -13.21
N SER A 117 20.83 1.56 -12.02
CA SER A 117 20.09 1.02 -10.86
C SER A 117 18.60 1.04 -11.06
N ILE A 118 18.04 2.11 -11.66
CA ILE A 118 16.62 2.23 -11.97
C ILE A 118 16.21 1.18 -13.03
N GLU A 119 16.98 1.06 -14.12
CA GLU A 119 16.70 0.09 -15.20
C GLU A 119 16.73 -1.35 -14.68
N ILE A 120 17.74 -1.71 -13.88
CA ILE A 120 17.85 -3.03 -13.24
C ILE A 120 16.66 -3.27 -12.31
N ALA A 121 16.30 -2.29 -11.48
CA ALA A 121 15.19 -2.39 -10.54
C ALA A 121 13.87 -2.66 -11.26
N LEU A 122 13.59 -1.92 -12.33
CA LEU A 122 12.39 -2.08 -13.14
C LEU A 122 12.36 -3.41 -13.93
N SER A 123 13.52 -3.84 -14.44
CA SER A 123 13.65 -5.13 -15.12
C SER A 123 13.39 -6.29 -14.18
N ASN A 124 14.05 -6.30 -13.01
CA ASN A 124 13.86 -7.33 -11.99
C ASN A 124 12.41 -7.37 -11.49
N TRP A 125 11.79 -6.19 -11.31
CA TRP A 125 10.40 -6.10 -10.92
C TRP A 125 9.45 -6.71 -11.94
N LYS A 126 9.67 -6.48 -13.24
CA LYS A 126 8.88 -7.09 -14.32
C LYS A 126 8.98 -8.63 -14.29
N VAL A 127 10.18 -9.17 -14.09
CA VAL A 127 10.39 -10.62 -13.98
C VAL A 127 9.62 -11.18 -12.77
N LEU A 128 9.76 -10.57 -11.59
CA LEU A 128 9.05 -10.98 -10.38
C LEU A 128 7.53 -10.94 -10.53
N GLN A 129 7.00 -9.98 -11.31
CA GLN A 129 5.56 -9.92 -11.60
C GLN A 129 5.15 -11.03 -12.59
N SER A 130 5.98 -11.33 -13.60
CA SER A 130 5.74 -12.40 -14.56
C SER A 130 5.73 -13.78 -13.90
N ASP A 131 6.67 -14.04 -12.99
CA ASP A 131 6.74 -15.30 -12.24
C ASP A 131 5.54 -15.48 -11.31
N LYS A 132 5.07 -14.39 -10.71
CA LYS A 132 3.81 -14.42 -9.94
C LYS A 132 2.60 -14.75 -10.82
N ILE A 133 2.57 -14.29 -12.06
CA ILE A 133 1.49 -14.59 -13.01
C ILE A 133 1.60 -16.05 -13.47
N ASN A 134 2.81 -16.55 -13.75
CA ASN A 134 3.02 -17.91 -14.24
C ASN A 134 2.86 -18.99 -13.15
N SER A 135 3.25 -18.70 -11.91
CA SER A 135 3.04 -19.60 -10.76
C SER A 135 1.58 -19.63 -10.28
N MET A 136 0.74 -18.67 -10.68
CA MET A 136 -0.68 -18.59 -10.34
C MET A 136 -1.61 -19.28 -11.35
N GLY A 137 -1.08 -19.99 -12.34
CA GLY A 137 -1.87 -20.67 -13.37
C GLY A 137 -2.72 -21.84 -12.89
N SER A 138 -2.86 -22.10 -11.60
CA SER A 138 -3.62 -23.26 -11.10
C SER A 138 -4.51 -23.03 -9.88
N ILE A 139 -4.64 -21.85 -9.29
CA ILE A 139 -5.55 -21.64 -8.15
C ILE A 139 -6.20 -20.24 -8.21
N HIS A 140 -7.51 -20.22 -8.46
CA HIS A 140 -8.52 -19.18 -8.20
C HIS A 140 -8.60 -17.92 -9.08
N ALA A 141 -9.75 -17.82 -9.73
CA ALA A 141 -10.32 -16.67 -10.44
C ALA A 141 -10.59 -15.42 -9.54
N GLU A 142 -10.11 -15.37 -8.31
CA GLU A 142 -10.37 -14.30 -7.32
C GLU A 142 -9.28 -13.21 -7.29
N ALA A 143 -8.14 -13.42 -7.99
CA ALA A 143 -7.01 -12.49 -7.99
C ALA A 143 -7.14 -11.26 -8.90
N ALA A 144 -8.28 -11.08 -9.59
CA ALA A 144 -8.45 -10.06 -10.62
C ALA A 144 -9.11 -8.75 -10.14
N LYS A 145 -9.42 -8.59 -8.85
CA LYS A 145 -10.00 -7.32 -8.36
C LYS A 145 -8.88 -6.34 -7.99
N PRO A 146 -8.97 -5.08 -8.45
CA PRO A 146 -7.95 -4.08 -8.18
C PRO A 146 -7.81 -3.86 -6.67
N ARG A 147 -6.57 -3.77 -6.18
CA ARG A 147 -6.27 -3.48 -4.78
C ARG A 147 -6.66 -2.06 -4.36
N PHE A 148 -7.00 -1.21 -5.31
CA PHE A 148 -7.45 0.16 -5.07
C PHE A 148 -8.66 0.47 -5.94
N PHE A 149 -9.43 1.46 -5.54
CA PHE A 149 -10.54 2.03 -6.31
C PHE A 149 -10.64 3.53 -6.05
N TYR A 150 -11.34 4.22 -6.94
CA TYR A 150 -11.56 5.65 -6.80
C TYR A 150 -12.90 5.90 -6.13
N VAL A 151 -12.88 6.68 -5.06
CA VAL A 151 -14.06 7.10 -4.31
C VAL A 151 -14.37 8.55 -4.66
N PRO A 152 -15.61 8.88 -5.10
CA PRO A 152 -16.00 10.27 -5.31
C PRO A 152 -16.20 10.95 -3.94
N ILE A 153 -15.39 11.95 -3.66
CA ILE A 153 -15.43 12.75 -2.43
C ILE A 153 -15.36 14.22 -2.85
N ASP A 154 -16.37 14.99 -2.51
CA ASP A 154 -16.46 16.44 -2.79
C ASP A 154 -16.10 16.82 -4.24
N GLY A 155 -16.62 16.05 -5.21
CA GLY A 155 -16.36 16.28 -6.63
C GLY A 155 -15.01 15.76 -7.15
N ASN A 156 -14.13 15.29 -6.27
CA ASN A 156 -12.83 14.71 -6.60
C ASN A 156 -12.87 13.18 -6.58
N LYS A 157 -11.99 12.54 -7.33
CA LYS A 157 -11.77 11.08 -7.26
C LYS A 157 -10.57 10.81 -6.38
N VAL A 158 -10.81 10.35 -5.14
CA VAL A 158 -9.76 9.96 -4.20
C VAL A 158 -9.45 8.49 -4.38
N LYS A 159 -8.18 8.15 -4.55
CA LYS A 159 -7.70 6.77 -4.63
C LYS A 159 -7.67 6.16 -3.23
N VAL A 160 -8.39 5.06 -3.05
CA VAL A 160 -8.49 4.33 -1.77
C VAL A 160 -8.00 2.91 -1.97
N PHE A 161 -7.07 2.47 -1.14
CA PHE A 161 -6.57 1.11 -1.16
C PHE A 161 -7.43 0.21 -0.26
N ALA A 162 -7.88 -0.92 -0.82
CA ALA A 162 -8.73 -1.87 -0.10
C ALA A 162 -8.05 -2.38 1.20
N ASP A 163 -6.73 -2.50 1.18
CA ASP A 163 -5.96 -3.00 2.32
C ASP A 163 -5.90 -2.00 3.49
N GLU A 164 -6.07 -0.71 3.22
CA GLU A 164 -6.07 0.36 4.22
C GLU A 164 -7.45 0.59 4.87
N ILE A 165 -8.51 0.01 4.28
CA ILE A 165 -9.85 0.09 4.85
C ILE A 165 -9.94 -0.85 6.04
N VAL A 166 -10.34 -0.31 7.18
CA VAL A 166 -10.56 -1.06 8.43
C VAL A 166 -12.01 -1.50 8.54
N LEU A 167 -12.93 -0.54 8.35
CA LEU A 167 -14.36 -0.70 8.58
C LEU A 167 -15.15 0.09 7.55
N ILE A 168 -16.25 -0.48 7.10
CA ILE A 168 -17.24 0.17 6.25
C ILE A 168 -18.57 0.17 7.00
N SER A 169 -19.13 1.34 7.23
CA SER A 169 -20.36 1.53 7.97
C SER A 169 -21.45 2.22 7.13
N SER A 170 -22.71 1.83 7.31
CA SER A 170 -23.84 2.57 6.71
C SER A 170 -24.15 3.80 7.55
N ALA A 171 -24.21 4.96 6.92
CA ALA A 171 -24.61 6.22 7.52
C ALA A 171 -25.74 6.86 6.67
N HIS A 172 -26.99 6.47 6.92
CA HIS A 172 -28.18 6.86 6.14
C HIS A 172 -28.04 6.52 4.64
N VAL A 173 -27.95 7.53 3.78
CA VAL A 173 -27.77 7.37 2.32
C VAL A 173 -26.30 7.28 1.90
N TYR A 174 -25.38 7.29 2.87
CA TYR A 174 -23.94 7.22 2.66
C TYR A 174 -23.37 5.94 3.23
N VAL A 175 -22.22 5.58 2.71
CA VAL A 175 -21.30 4.60 3.28
C VAL A 175 -20.10 5.37 3.84
N GLU A 176 -19.80 5.19 5.11
CA GLU A 176 -18.60 5.70 5.75
C GLU A 176 -17.49 4.64 5.63
N ILE A 177 -16.36 5.04 5.13
CA ILE A 177 -15.15 4.20 4.99
C ILE A 177 -14.17 4.70 6.04
N SER A 178 -13.84 3.87 7.03
CA SER A 178 -12.83 4.17 8.06
C SER A 178 -11.49 3.57 7.63
N MET A 179 -10.48 4.40 7.50
CA MET A 179 -9.14 4.03 7.07
C MET A 179 -8.23 3.68 8.25
N MET A 180 -7.11 3.02 7.95
CA MET A 180 -6.11 2.61 8.94
C MET A 180 -5.46 3.80 9.67
N ASP A 181 -5.27 4.92 8.98
CA ASP A 181 -4.69 6.16 9.50
C ASP A 181 -5.68 7.03 10.30
N GLY A 182 -6.93 6.55 10.46
CA GLY A 182 -8.01 7.26 11.15
C GLY A 182 -8.83 8.19 10.27
N GLN A 183 -8.46 8.38 8.99
CA GLN A 183 -9.28 9.14 8.05
C GLN A 183 -10.61 8.44 7.80
N LYS A 184 -11.64 9.24 7.51
CA LYS A 184 -12.97 8.75 7.18
C LYS A 184 -13.46 9.41 5.89
N TYR A 185 -14.03 8.60 5.02
CA TYR A 185 -14.61 9.05 3.77
C TYR A 185 -16.09 8.72 3.71
N LEU A 186 -16.90 9.67 3.27
CA LEU A 186 -18.34 9.49 3.08
C LEU A 186 -18.64 9.38 1.59
N VAL A 187 -19.28 8.27 1.20
CA VAL A 187 -19.62 7.98 -0.19
C VAL A 187 -21.12 7.78 -0.30
N ARG A 188 -21.76 8.51 -1.19
CA ARG A 188 -23.18 8.31 -1.47
C ARG A 188 -23.40 7.02 -2.23
N SER A 189 -23.69 5.95 -1.51
CA SER A 189 -23.92 4.61 -2.05
C SER A 189 -24.66 3.75 -1.03
N SER A 190 -25.33 2.70 -1.48
CA SER A 190 -25.77 1.65 -0.57
C SER A 190 -24.60 0.73 -0.20
N MET A 191 -24.64 0.14 1.01
CA MET A 191 -23.64 -0.85 1.45
C MET A 191 -23.49 -1.98 0.44
N SER A 192 -24.59 -2.54 -0.06
CA SER A 192 -24.57 -3.66 -1.00
C SER A 192 -23.94 -3.30 -2.35
N GLN A 193 -24.14 -2.08 -2.84
CA GLN A 193 -23.54 -1.61 -4.08
C GLN A 193 -22.07 -1.32 -3.90
N PHE A 194 -21.69 -0.71 -2.79
CA PHE A 194 -20.28 -0.41 -2.48
C PHE A 194 -19.44 -1.70 -2.38
N LEU A 195 -19.95 -2.71 -1.68
CA LEU A 195 -19.26 -3.99 -1.46
C LEU A 195 -19.02 -4.80 -2.76
N LYS A 196 -19.79 -4.58 -3.83
CA LYS A 196 -19.55 -5.25 -5.12
C LYS A 196 -18.18 -4.93 -5.72
N ASN A 197 -17.64 -3.75 -5.38
CA ASN A 197 -16.35 -3.26 -5.89
C ASN A 197 -15.16 -3.69 -5.03
N LEU A 198 -15.39 -4.31 -3.88
CA LEU A 198 -14.35 -4.74 -2.96
C LEU A 198 -13.94 -6.20 -3.17
N PRO A 199 -12.69 -6.57 -2.86
CA PRO A 199 -12.28 -7.97 -2.84
C PRO A 199 -13.01 -8.72 -1.72
N THR A 200 -13.84 -9.69 -2.11
CA THR A 200 -14.72 -10.43 -1.18
C THR A 200 -13.96 -11.32 -0.20
N SER A 201 -12.74 -11.72 -0.52
CA SER A 201 -11.90 -12.55 0.34
C SER A 201 -11.50 -11.89 1.67
N ARG A 202 -11.36 -10.57 1.66
CA ARG A 202 -10.88 -9.81 2.83
C ARG A 202 -11.97 -9.14 3.64
N PHE A 203 -13.10 -8.84 3.01
CA PHE A 203 -14.19 -8.11 3.62
C PHE A 203 -15.33 -9.06 4.00
N VAL A 204 -15.75 -8.98 5.26
CA VAL A 204 -16.86 -9.75 5.78
C VAL A 204 -17.93 -8.81 6.30
N ARG A 205 -19.15 -8.97 5.77
CA ARG A 205 -20.29 -8.27 6.32
C ARG A 205 -20.72 -8.96 7.62
N ILE A 206 -20.70 -8.21 8.71
CA ILE A 206 -21.00 -8.72 10.06
C ILE A 206 -22.34 -8.23 10.59
N HIS A 207 -22.85 -7.16 9.98
CA HIS A 207 -24.14 -6.54 10.34
C HIS A 207 -24.75 -5.91 9.10
N ARG A 208 -26.07 -5.60 9.14
CA ARG A 208 -26.71 -4.85 8.05
C ARG A 208 -26.01 -3.51 7.75
N SER A 209 -25.38 -2.91 8.76
CA SER A 209 -24.68 -1.63 8.68
C SER A 209 -23.15 -1.72 8.82
N HIS A 210 -22.55 -2.90 8.96
CA HIS A 210 -21.11 -3.04 9.17
C HIS A 210 -20.50 -4.12 8.30
N CYS A 211 -19.40 -3.77 7.63
CA CYS A 211 -18.53 -4.69 6.90
C CYS A 211 -17.07 -4.43 7.32
N VAL A 212 -16.37 -5.46 7.74
CA VAL A 212 -15.03 -5.38 8.34
C VAL A 212 -14.00 -6.01 7.42
N ASN A 213 -12.84 -5.39 7.32
CA ASN A 213 -11.67 -6.03 6.76
C ASN A 213 -11.08 -6.98 7.80
N MET A 214 -11.07 -8.28 7.50
CA MET A 214 -10.63 -9.34 8.41
C MET A 214 -9.15 -9.24 8.82
N SER A 215 -8.33 -8.50 8.07
CA SER A 215 -6.94 -8.23 8.45
C SER A 215 -6.81 -7.38 9.73
N TYR A 216 -7.88 -6.68 10.12
CA TYR A 216 -7.95 -5.86 11.34
C TYR A 216 -8.85 -6.46 12.42
N ALA A 217 -9.39 -7.65 12.19
CA ALA A 217 -10.19 -8.36 13.19
C ALA A 217 -9.28 -8.99 14.25
N GLU A 218 -9.52 -8.68 15.52
CA GLU A 218 -8.67 -9.09 16.64
C GLU A 218 -9.25 -10.29 17.39
N ARG A 219 -10.54 -10.25 17.68
CA ARG A 219 -11.21 -11.24 18.52
C ARG A 219 -12.70 -11.29 18.21
N PHE A 220 -13.28 -12.47 18.27
CA PHE A 220 -14.73 -12.69 18.21
C PHE A 220 -15.20 -13.43 19.48
N ASP A 221 -16.14 -12.85 20.22
CA ASP A 221 -16.68 -13.41 21.47
C ASP A 221 -18.03 -14.14 21.30
N GLY A 222 -18.45 -14.35 20.04
CA GLY A 222 -19.73 -14.97 19.69
C GLY A 222 -20.88 -13.97 19.53
N ARG A 223 -20.73 -12.72 19.97
CA ARG A 223 -21.68 -11.61 19.80
C ARG A 223 -21.08 -10.41 19.13
N ASN A 224 -19.82 -10.07 19.47
CA ASN A 224 -19.12 -8.91 18.95
C ASN A 224 -17.80 -9.33 18.30
N LEU A 225 -17.47 -8.66 17.19
CA LEU A 225 -16.16 -8.70 16.57
C LEU A 225 -15.36 -7.47 16.99
N TRP A 226 -14.18 -7.68 17.53
CA TRP A 226 -13.28 -6.60 17.97
C TRP A 226 -12.38 -6.17 16.82
N VAL A 227 -12.34 -4.87 16.57
CA VAL A 227 -11.57 -4.24 15.50
C VAL A 227 -10.92 -2.98 16.06
N LYS A 228 -9.60 -2.93 16.07
CA LYS A 228 -8.82 -1.83 16.70
C LYS A 228 -9.29 -1.49 18.12
N GLY A 229 -9.52 -2.51 18.94
CA GLY A 229 -9.97 -2.35 20.32
C GLY A 229 -11.45 -2.01 20.48
N HIS A 230 -12.24 -1.83 19.41
CA HIS A 230 -13.65 -1.51 19.47
C HIS A 230 -14.54 -2.70 19.16
N PRO A 231 -15.55 -3.02 20.00
CA PRO A 231 -16.51 -4.10 19.75
C PRO A 231 -17.56 -3.66 18.72
N LEU A 232 -17.74 -4.47 17.68
CA LEU A 232 -18.77 -4.29 16.65
C LEU A 232 -19.79 -5.43 16.74
N PRO A 233 -21.11 -5.14 16.77
CA PRO A 233 -22.12 -6.18 16.90
C PRO A 233 -22.21 -7.05 15.64
N VAL A 234 -22.29 -8.38 15.84
CA VAL A 234 -22.48 -9.36 14.77
C VAL A 234 -23.91 -9.85 14.77
N SER A 235 -24.64 -9.62 13.68
CA SER A 235 -26.00 -10.12 13.53
C SER A 235 -26.02 -11.63 13.24
N LYS A 236 -27.08 -12.32 13.72
CA LYS A 236 -27.24 -13.78 13.54
C LYS A 236 -27.11 -14.19 12.07
N SER A 237 -27.69 -13.42 11.14
CA SER A 237 -27.66 -13.72 9.69
C SER A 237 -26.28 -13.65 9.04
N TYR A 238 -25.29 -13.08 9.69
CA TYR A 238 -23.92 -12.95 9.17
C TYR A 238 -22.88 -13.76 9.97
N LYS A 239 -23.31 -14.39 11.07
CA LYS A 239 -22.41 -15.09 11.99
C LYS A 239 -21.74 -16.30 11.33
N ASP A 240 -22.47 -17.10 10.57
CA ASP A 240 -21.93 -18.32 9.95
C ASP A 240 -20.88 -17.98 8.87
N ASP A 241 -21.08 -16.89 8.15
CA ASP A 241 -20.12 -16.40 7.16
C ASP A 241 -18.85 -15.86 7.81
N LEU A 242 -18.99 -15.15 8.94
CA LEU A 242 -17.88 -14.70 9.74
C LEU A 242 -17.05 -15.87 10.30
N VAL A 243 -17.70 -16.86 10.91
CA VAL A 243 -17.05 -18.03 11.52
C VAL A 243 -16.26 -18.82 10.48
N ARG A 244 -16.82 -19.01 9.27
CA ARG A 244 -16.12 -19.69 8.17
C ARG A 244 -14.85 -18.97 7.72
N LYS A 245 -14.84 -17.64 7.79
CA LYS A 245 -13.71 -16.81 7.38
C LYS A 245 -12.75 -16.46 8.52
N PHE A 246 -13.13 -16.71 9.76
CA PHE A 246 -12.25 -16.56 10.92
C PHE A 246 -11.38 -17.82 11.04
N PRO A 247 -10.06 -17.74 10.81
CA PRO A 247 -9.22 -18.92 10.93
C PRO A 247 -9.23 -19.39 12.40
N SER A 248 -9.94 -20.47 12.68
CA SER A 248 -9.80 -21.16 13.96
C SER A 248 -8.42 -21.82 13.99
N LEU A 249 -7.59 -21.45 14.96
CA LEU A 249 -6.51 -22.31 15.41
C LEU A 249 -7.17 -23.65 15.76
N GLY A 250 -6.79 -24.70 14.99
CA GLY A 250 -7.33 -26.03 15.16
C GLY A 250 -7.43 -26.40 16.62
N SER A 251 -8.52 -27.05 17.00
CA SER A 251 -8.74 -27.60 18.32
C SER A 251 -7.44 -28.20 18.85
N LEU A 252 -6.85 -27.55 19.84
CA LEU A 252 -5.93 -28.19 20.77
C LEU A 252 -6.79 -29.23 21.49
N SER A 253 -6.81 -30.44 20.95
CA SER A 253 -7.36 -31.63 21.64
C SER A 253 -6.53 -31.81 22.89
N SER A 254 -7.18 -31.70 24.01
CA SER A 254 -6.80 -32.17 25.34
C SER A 254 -6.31 -33.61 25.31
#